data_dba82c2dde30eadb7e2ccfbe9303a340
#
_entry.id   dba82c2dde30eadb7e2ccfbe9303a340
#
_cell.length_a   1.000
_cell.length_b   1.000
_cell.length_c   1.000
_cell.angle_alpha   90.00
_cell.angle_beta   90.00
_cell.angle_gamma   90.00
#
_symmetry.space_group_name_H-M   'P 1'
#
loop_
_entity.id
_entity.type
_entity.pdbx_description
1 polymer ?
#
loop_
_entity_poly.entity_id
_entity_poly.type
_entity_poly.pdbx_seq_one_letter_code
_entity_poly.pdbx_strand_id
1 'polypeptide(L)'
;MTDKRVQRAAARARAALGKDFISCFYDRVESALGVEVIVVPLSKDGYSLTLGGRKVIVLAATERWFRSNFTLAHELGHLLVEGASSRDGKAAENMANAFAADLLMPVEHIRSIDWAQAKAATVAQVSWELGVSTRALEVRLRYLGVTPSDEACSALVGSTDALMRTSLASSVASPADVSARVQYSARRRFPERVVTGLRRAVADGDAPQASLSWVLGLPAQEENDDDVTP
;
A
#
# COMPACT_ATOMS: atom_id res chain seq x y z
N MET A 1 22.46 -11.07 -4.35
CA MET A 1 22.74 -9.64 -4.68
C MET A 1 21.51 -9.08 -5.38
N THR A 2 20.92 -8.01 -4.87
CA THR A 2 19.78 -7.33 -5.53
C THR A 2 20.24 -6.73 -6.85
N ASP A 3 19.40 -6.83 -7.89
CA ASP A 3 19.66 -6.23 -9.20
C ASP A 3 19.83 -4.70 -9.06
N LYS A 4 20.92 -4.15 -9.58
CA LYS A 4 21.21 -2.72 -9.52
C LYS A 4 20.10 -1.84 -10.14
N ARG A 5 19.35 -2.38 -11.12
CA ARG A 5 18.19 -1.70 -11.73
C ARG A 5 17.09 -1.50 -10.70
N VAL A 6 16.78 -2.55 -9.95
CA VAL A 6 15.77 -2.52 -8.87
C VAL A 6 16.15 -1.49 -7.82
N GLN A 7 17.39 -1.53 -7.31
CA GLN A 7 17.88 -0.58 -6.32
C GLN A 7 17.78 0.87 -6.78
N ARG A 8 18.20 1.16 -8.02
CA ARG A 8 18.11 2.51 -8.59
C ARG A 8 16.66 2.98 -8.74
N ALA A 9 15.78 2.10 -9.20
CA ALA A 9 14.35 2.42 -9.34
C ALA A 9 13.71 2.73 -7.99
N ALA A 10 13.96 1.89 -6.96
CA ALA A 10 13.46 2.09 -5.61
C ALA A 10 13.99 3.39 -4.97
N ALA A 11 15.28 3.68 -5.13
CA ALA A 11 15.88 4.91 -4.62
C ALA A 11 15.27 6.17 -5.27
N ARG A 12 15.05 6.15 -6.60
CA ARG A 12 14.40 7.25 -7.33
C ARG A 12 12.96 7.45 -6.88
N ALA A 13 12.19 6.36 -6.77
CA ALA A 13 10.82 6.42 -6.31
C ALA A 13 10.74 6.96 -4.88
N ARG A 14 11.60 6.49 -3.96
CA ARG A 14 11.66 6.98 -2.59
C ARG A 14 12.01 8.47 -2.51
N ALA A 15 12.96 8.93 -3.31
CA ALA A 15 13.32 10.35 -3.37
C ALA A 15 12.15 11.21 -3.87
N ALA A 16 11.40 10.75 -4.86
CA ALA A 16 10.22 11.44 -5.37
C ALA A 16 9.06 11.47 -4.35
N LEU A 17 8.80 10.36 -3.67
CA LEU A 17 7.75 10.25 -2.65
C LEU A 17 8.02 11.14 -1.42
N GLY A 18 9.30 11.42 -1.14
CA GLY A 18 9.71 12.25 -0.01
C GLY A 18 9.72 11.50 1.32
N LYS A 19 9.90 12.25 2.42
CA LYS A 19 9.84 11.70 3.78
C LYS A 19 8.38 11.43 4.19
N ASP A 20 8.19 10.48 5.10
CA ASP A 20 6.90 10.18 5.75
C ASP A 20 5.73 9.89 4.78
N PHE A 21 6.06 9.42 3.55
CA PHE A 21 5.06 9.14 2.53
C PHE A 21 4.06 8.03 2.93
N ILE A 22 4.40 7.20 3.90
CA ILE A 22 3.55 6.08 4.34
C ILE A 22 2.19 6.54 4.87
N SER A 23 2.10 7.68 5.51
CA SER A 23 0.84 8.22 6.06
C SER A 23 -0.20 8.59 4.98
N CYS A 24 0.24 8.87 3.76
CA CYS A 24 -0.58 9.24 2.61
C CYS A 24 -0.05 8.61 1.32
N PHE A 25 0.28 7.30 1.38
CA PHE A 25 1.06 6.65 0.33
C PHE A 25 0.38 6.69 -1.03
N TYR A 26 -0.93 6.46 -1.11
CA TYR A 26 -1.67 6.52 -2.39
C TYR A 26 -1.58 7.91 -3.02
N ASP A 27 -1.82 8.95 -2.21
CA ASP A 27 -1.79 10.34 -2.69
C ASP A 27 -0.39 10.75 -3.14
N ARG A 28 0.66 10.28 -2.44
CA ARG A 28 2.05 10.51 -2.84
C ARG A 28 2.41 9.81 -4.13
N VAL A 29 1.94 8.59 -4.33
CA VAL A 29 2.13 7.85 -5.60
C VAL A 29 1.48 8.60 -6.75
N GLU A 30 0.26 9.08 -6.58
CA GLU A 30 -0.43 9.87 -7.61
C GLU A 30 0.29 11.18 -7.92
N SER A 31 0.60 11.97 -6.88
CA SER A 31 1.16 13.31 -7.06
C SER A 31 2.62 13.31 -7.50
N ALA A 32 3.45 12.39 -6.99
CA ALA A 32 4.89 12.39 -7.23
C ALA A 32 5.32 11.47 -8.37
N LEU A 33 4.60 10.37 -8.61
CA LEU A 33 4.97 9.38 -9.63
C LEU A 33 4.02 9.36 -10.83
N GLY A 34 2.90 10.09 -10.79
CA GLY A 34 1.91 10.12 -11.85
C GLY A 34 1.23 8.77 -12.10
N VAL A 35 1.15 7.91 -11.08
CA VAL A 35 0.50 6.61 -11.13
C VAL A 35 -0.83 6.70 -10.39
N GLU A 36 -1.93 6.45 -11.08
CA GLU A 36 -3.27 6.50 -10.51
C GLU A 36 -3.51 5.29 -9.60
N VAL A 37 -4.12 5.50 -8.43
CA VAL A 37 -4.39 4.45 -7.45
C VAL A 37 -5.90 4.32 -7.21
N ILE A 38 -6.42 3.14 -7.51
CA ILE A 38 -7.83 2.76 -7.30
C ILE A 38 -7.86 1.73 -6.17
N VAL A 39 -8.74 1.91 -5.19
CA VAL A 39 -8.99 0.94 -4.11
C VAL A 39 -10.43 0.50 -4.17
N VAL A 40 -10.68 -0.78 -4.36
CA VAL A 40 -12.03 -1.37 -4.50
C VAL A 40 -12.08 -2.77 -3.88
N PRO A 41 -13.27 -3.31 -3.58
CA PRO A 41 -13.39 -4.71 -3.22
C PRO A 41 -12.88 -5.62 -4.35
N LEU A 42 -11.87 -6.44 -4.05
CA LEU A 42 -11.27 -7.38 -5.00
C LEU A 42 -11.05 -8.74 -4.34
N SER A 43 -11.04 -9.81 -5.15
CA SER A 43 -10.64 -11.15 -4.72
C SER A 43 -9.12 -11.38 -4.71
N LYS A 44 -8.35 -10.51 -5.39
CA LYS A 44 -6.88 -10.50 -5.43
C LYS A 44 -6.36 -9.27 -4.70
N ASP A 45 -5.11 -9.30 -4.26
CA ASP A 45 -4.50 -8.18 -3.52
C ASP A 45 -4.39 -6.88 -4.34
N GLY A 46 -4.04 -7.01 -5.62
CA GLY A 46 -3.92 -5.89 -6.55
C GLY A 46 -3.40 -6.32 -7.91
N TYR A 47 -3.33 -5.37 -8.80
CA TYR A 47 -2.68 -5.49 -10.11
C TYR A 47 -2.40 -4.10 -10.70
N SER A 48 -1.42 -4.03 -11.59
CA SER A 48 -1.07 -2.82 -12.34
C SER A 48 -1.38 -2.97 -13.83
N LEU A 49 -1.78 -1.87 -14.46
CA LEU A 49 -2.08 -1.81 -15.89
C LEU A 49 -1.79 -0.43 -16.46
N THR A 50 -1.75 -0.36 -17.79
CA THR A 50 -1.74 0.92 -18.52
C THR A 50 -3.05 1.07 -19.27
N LEU A 51 -3.80 2.12 -18.96
CA LEU A 51 -5.09 2.43 -19.56
C LEU A 51 -5.04 3.81 -20.22
N GLY A 52 -5.23 3.86 -21.54
CA GLY A 52 -5.18 5.13 -22.29
C GLY A 52 -3.85 5.88 -22.12
N GLY A 53 -2.73 5.15 -22.03
CA GLY A 53 -1.39 5.71 -21.81
C GLY A 53 -1.08 6.08 -20.35
N ARG A 54 -2.03 5.89 -19.42
CA ARG A 54 -1.85 6.17 -18.00
C ARG A 54 -1.54 4.89 -17.22
N LYS A 55 -0.62 4.99 -16.28
CA LYS A 55 -0.30 3.92 -15.35
C LYS A 55 -1.32 3.93 -14.22
N VAL A 56 -1.95 2.78 -13.98
CA VAL A 56 -2.99 2.61 -12.96
C VAL A 56 -2.64 1.40 -12.11
N ILE A 57 -2.77 1.52 -10.82
CA ILE A 57 -2.71 0.41 -9.86
C ILE A 57 -4.09 0.26 -9.22
N VAL A 58 -4.61 -0.96 -9.23
CA VAL A 58 -5.86 -1.31 -8.55
C VAL A 58 -5.52 -2.21 -7.37
N LEU A 59 -5.98 -1.81 -6.19
CA LEU A 59 -5.73 -2.50 -4.93
C LEU A 59 -7.02 -3.02 -4.32
N ALA A 60 -6.94 -4.15 -3.63
CA ALA A 60 -8.02 -4.61 -2.77
C ALA A 60 -8.20 -3.69 -1.57
N ALA A 61 -9.43 -3.26 -1.33
CA ALA A 61 -9.81 -2.64 -0.07
C ALA A 61 -9.59 -3.65 1.08
N THR A 62 -8.81 -3.28 2.10
CA THR A 62 -8.45 -4.16 3.21
C THR A 62 -8.16 -3.38 4.49
N GLU A 63 -8.54 -3.93 5.63
CA GLU A 63 -8.18 -3.38 6.94
C GLU A 63 -6.69 -3.59 7.28
N ARG A 64 -5.99 -4.45 6.54
CA ARG A 64 -4.56 -4.70 6.71
C ARG A 64 -3.73 -3.67 5.92
N TRP A 65 -3.68 -2.43 6.41
CA TRP A 65 -3.00 -1.30 5.76
C TRP A 65 -1.54 -1.61 5.38
N PHE A 66 -0.80 -2.36 6.19
CA PHE A 66 0.57 -2.78 5.89
C PHE A 66 0.64 -3.73 4.68
N ARG A 67 -0.39 -4.59 4.47
CA ARG A 67 -0.48 -5.44 3.29
C ARG A 67 -0.76 -4.60 2.05
N SER A 68 -1.67 -3.64 2.16
CA SER A 68 -1.99 -2.72 1.07
C SER A 68 -0.78 -1.89 0.65
N ASN A 69 0.02 -1.39 1.60
CA ASN A 69 1.27 -0.69 1.31
C ASN A 69 2.27 -1.56 0.56
N PHE A 70 2.44 -2.82 1.01
CA PHE A 70 3.37 -3.73 0.34
C PHE A 70 2.89 -4.08 -1.07
N THR A 71 1.59 -4.33 -1.25
CA THR A 71 1.00 -4.57 -2.57
C THR A 71 1.16 -3.36 -3.49
N LEU A 72 0.89 -2.13 -3.01
CA LEU A 72 1.12 -0.92 -3.79
C LEU A 72 2.59 -0.79 -4.23
N ALA A 73 3.52 -0.99 -3.31
CA ALA A 73 4.95 -0.96 -3.62
C ALA A 73 5.36 -2.05 -4.63
N HIS A 74 4.78 -3.24 -4.52
CA HIS A 74 5.00 -4.35 -5.45
C HIS A 74 4.49 -4.00 -6.87
N GLU A 75 3.27 -3.50 -6.99
CA GLU A 75 2.70 -3.08 -8.27
C GLU A 75 3.47 -1.91 -8.90
N LEU A 76 3.99 -0.98 -8.07
CA LEU A 76 4.92 0.04 -8.54
C LEU A 76 6.21 -0.59 -9.11
N GLY A 77 6.68 -1.69 -8.53
CA GLY A 77 7.82 -2.44 -9.05
C GLY A 77 7.58 -2.92 -10.48
N HIS A 78 6.41 -3.47 -10.79
CA HIS A 78 6.02 -3.86 -12.14
C HIS A 78 5.98 -2.71 -13.13
N LEU A 79 5.63 -1.50 -12.67
CA LEU A 79 5.52 -0.32 -13.53
C LEU A 79 6.83 0.46 -13.69
N LEU A 80 7.75 0.39 -12.74
CA LEU A 80 8.92 1.26 -12.66
C LEU A 80 10.25 0.54 -12.88
N VAL A 81 10.30 -0.79 -12.73
CA VAL A 81 11.53 -1.56 -12.96
C VAL A 81 11.52 -2.10 -14.38
N GLU A 82 12.56 -1.79 -15.15
CA GLU A 82 12.72 -2.32 -16.49
C GLU A 82 12.85 -3.84 -16.46
N GLY A 83 12.00 -4.52 -17.23
CA GLY A 83 11.92 -5.98 -17.27
C GLY A 83 10.99 -6.62 -16.23
N ALA A 84 10.48 -5.88 -15.24
CA ALA A 84 9.53 -6.41 -14.26
C ALA A 84 8.11 -6.58 -14.83
N SER A 85 7.81 -5.96 -15.95
CA SER A 85 6.56 -6.12 -16.71
C SER A 85 6.64 -7.25 -17.76
N SER A 86 7.77 -7.97 -17.84
CA SER A 86 7.95 -9.06 -18.79
C SER A 86 7.04 -10.23 -18.48
N ARG A 87 6.64 -10.99 -19.52
CA ARG A 87 5.80 -12.19 -19.40
C ARG A 87 6.46 -13.35 -18.65
N ASP A 88 7.73 -13.21 -18.27
CA ASP A 88 8.48 -14.20 -17.50
C ASP A 88 8.14 -14.04 -16.00
N GLY A 89 6.97 -14.58 -15.63
CA GLY A 89 6.26 -14.33 -14.40
C GLY A 89 7.12 -14.37 -13.14
N LYS A 90 7.99 -15.38 -12.95
CA LYS A 90 8.78 -15.55 -11.73
C LYS A 90 9.89 -14.48 -11.58
N ALA A 91 10.56 -14.13 -12.66
CA ALA A 91 11.62 -13.12 -12.63
C ALA A 91 11.04 -11.72 -12.38
N ALA A 92 9.93 -11.40 -13.05
CA ALA A 92 9.20 -10.14 -12.86
C ALA A 92 8.69 -10.00 -11.42
N GLU A 93 8.09 -11.05 -10.85
CA GLU A 93 7.63 -11.10 -9.46
C GLU A 93 8.77 -10.90 -8.47
N ASN A 94 9.92 -11.54 -8.70
CA ASN A 94 11.10 -11.36 -7.85
C ASN A 94 11.63 -9.93 -7.90
N MET A 95 11.64 -9.28 -9.07
CA MET A 95 12.04 -7.88 -9.21
C MET A 95 11.05 -6.94 -8.51
N ALA A 96 9.75 -7.16 -8.66
CA ALA A 96 8.71 -6.38 -8.01
C ALA A 96 8.77 -6.52 -6.48
N ASN A 97 8.95 -7.73 -5.97
CA ASN A 97 9.14 -7.97 -4.53
C ASN A 97 10.42 -7.31 -3.99
N ALA A 98 11.53 -7.39 -4.73
CA ALA A 98 12.78 -6.74 -4.36
C ALA A 98 12.63 -5.20 -4.35
N PHE A 99 11.93 -4.65 -5.34
CA PHE A 99 11.61 -3.22 -5.39
C PHE A 99 10.78 -2.78 -4.19
N ALA A 100 9.70 -3.51 -3.87
CA ALA A 100 8.86 -3.22 -2.72
C ALA A 100 9.65 -3.22 -1.41
N ALA A 101 10.53 -4.23 -1.24
CA ALA A 101 11.38 -4.32 -0.08
C ALA A 101 12.39 -3.17 0.02
N ASP A 102 13.03 -2.77 -1.09
CA ASP A 102 14.01 -1.66 -1.11
C ASP A 102 13.32 -0.29 -0.96
N LEU A 103 12.10 -0.13 -1.51
CA LEU A 103 11.31 1.11 -1.38
C LEU A 103 10.87 1.32 0.07
N LEU A 104 10.26 0.31 0.68
CA LEU A 104 9.67 0.43 2.03
C LEU A 104 10.71 0.29 3.14
N MET A 105 11.68 -0.63 2.97
CA MET A 105 12.67 -0.99 3.98
C MET A 105 14.10 -0.79 3.45
N PRO A 106 14.56 0.47 3.24
CA PRO A 106 15.88 0.73 2.70
C PRO A 106 16.98 0.18 3.61
N VAL A 107 18.02 -0.34 3.00
CA VAL A 107 19.12 -1.05 3.70
C VAL A 107 19.78 -0.17 4.77
N GLU A 108 19.98 1.10 4.43
CA GLU A 108 20.63 2.08 5.31
C GLU A 108 19.82 2.29 6.58
N HIS A 109 18.49 2.41 6.46
CA HIS A 109 17.59 2.56 7.60
C HIS A 109 17.57 1.29 8.46
N ILE A 110 17.42 0.12 7.84
CA ILE A 110 17.41 -1.16 8.58
C ILE A 110 18.72 -1.35 9.32
N ARG A 111 19.86 -1.03 8.73
CA ARG A 111 21.19 -1.20 9.37
C ARG A 111 21.54 -0.12 10.38
N SER A 112 20.82 1.00 10.40
CA SER A 112 21.04 2.04 11.43
C SER A 112 20.46 1.66 12.81
N ILE A 113 19.65 0.60 12.88
CA ILE A 113 19.01 0.14 14.10
C ILE A 113 19.86 -0.96 14.74
N ASP A 114 20.08 -0.86 16.06
CA ASP A 114 20.74 -1.94 16.85
C ASP A 114 19.75 -3.08 17.11
N TRP A 115 19.65 -3.98 16.15
CA TRP A 115 18.75 -5.14 16.22
C TRP A 115 19.15 -6.14 17.30
N ALA A 116 20.42 -6.19 17.69
CA ALA A 116 20.88 -7.10 18.74
C ALA A 116 20.35 -6.70 20.13
N GLN A 117 19.96 -5.42 20.30
CA GLN A 117 19.34 -4.91 21.53
C GLN A 117 17.87 -4.52 21.34
N ALA A 118 17.29 -4.79 20.15
CA ALA A 118 15.93 -4.39 19.82
C ALA A 118 14.90 -5.11 20.69
N LYS A 119 13.88 -4.38 21.11
CA LYS A 119 12.73 -4.88 21.89
C LYS A 119 11.49 -4.97 21.01
N ALA A 120 10.42 -5.55 21.54
CA ALA A 120 9.13 -5.59 20.87
C ALA A 120 8.63 -4.18 20.45
N ALA A 121 8.86 -3.18 21.29
CA ALA A 121 8.54 -1.79 20.98
C ALA A 121 9.33 -1.26 19.78
N THR A 122 10.60 -1.64 19.62
CA THR A 122 11.42 -1.28 18.44
C THR A 122 10.84 -1.90 17.17
N VAL A 123 10.44 -3.17 17.21
CA VAL A 123 9.78 -3.86 16.08
C VAL A 123 8.48 -3.15 15.72
N ALA A 124 7.66 -2.79 16.71
CA ALA A 124 6.40 -2.06 16.49
C ALA A 124 6.65 -0.69 15.84
N GLN A 125 7.59 0.07 16.38
CA GLN A 125 7.94 1.40 15.85
C GLN A 125 8.41 1.33 14.40
N VAL A 126 9.36 0.45 14.08
CA VAL A 126 9.89 0.29 12.72
C VAL A 126 8.81 -0.19 11.75
N SER A 127 7.98 -1.15 12.15
CA SER A 127 6.85 -1.61 11.34
C SER A 127 5.84 -0.49 11.07
N TRP A 128 5.58 0.36 12.06
CA TRP A 128 4.71 1.52 11.92
C TRP A 128 5.29 2.58 10.98
N GLU A 129 6.53 2.98 11.20
CA GLU A 129 7.22 4.03 10.41
C GLU A 129 7.37 3.63 8.94
N LEU A 130 7.76 2.38 8.70
CA LEU A 130 7.97 1.85 7.35
C LEU A 130 6.69 1.34 6.68
N GLY A 131 5.59 1.26 7.42
CA GLY A 131 4.31 0.83 6.90
C GLY A 131 4.27 -0.64 6.48
N VAL A 132 5.01 -1.52 7.17
CA VAL A 132 5.18 -2.93 6.81
C VAL A 132 4.71 -3.87 7.93
N SER A 133 4.39 -5.12 7.56
CA SER A 133 4.10 -6.15 8.54
C SER A 133 5.37 -6.65 9.25
N THR A 134 5.21 -7.19 10.46
CA THR A 134 6.27 -7.88 11.20
C THR A 134 6.89 -8.98 10.34
N ARG A 135 6.09 -9.73 9.60
CA ARG A 135 6.56 -10.77 8.67
C ARG A 135 7.43 -10.22 7.54
N ALA A 136 7.04 -9.10 6.93
CA ALA A 136 7.84 -8.47 5.87
C ALA A 136 9.19 -7.99 6.43
N LEU A 137 9.17 -7.41 7.62
CA LEU A 137 10.38 -6.96 8.33
C LEU A 137 11.29 -8.14 8.70
N GLU A 138 10.76 -9.25 9.21
CA GLU A 138 11.51 -10.48 9.47
C GLU A 138 12.23 -11.00 8.22
N VAL A 139 11.50 -11.10 7.10
CA VAL A 139 12.07 -11.53 5.82
C VAL A 139 13.19 -10.59 5.37
N ARG A 140 13.00 -9.28 5.55
CA ARG A 140 14.02 -8.28 5.20
C ARG A 140 15.27 -8.41 6.05
N LEU A 141 15.15 -8.54 7.36
CA LEU A 141 16.28 -8.72 8.28
C LEU A 141 17.08 -9.98 7.92
N ARG A 142 16.39 -11.10 7.72
CA ARG A 142 17.02 -12.35 7.30
C ARG A 142 17.76 -12.21 5.96
N TYR A 143 17.15 -11.54 4.97
CA TYR A 143 17.79 -11.29 3.68
C TYR A 143 19.07 -10.44 3.81
N LEU A 144 19.09 -9.49 4.74
CA LEU A 144 20.24 -8.60 4.98
C LEU A 144 21.29 -9.21 5.91
N GLY A 145 21.08 -10.44 6.43
CA GLY A 145 21.96 -11.09 7.38
C GLY A 145 22.01 -10.40 8.75
N VAL A 146 20.92 -9.71 9.12
CA VAL A 146 20.80 -9.03 10.43
C VAL A 146 20.14 -9.98 11.41
N THR A 147 20.77 -10.17 12.58
CA THR A 147 20.27 -11.04 13.67
C THR A 147 19.64 -10.17 14.75
N PRO A 148 18.32 -10.22 14.95
CA PRO A 148 17.64 -9.52 16.03
C PRO A 148 17.84 -10.22 17.38
N SER A 149 17.57 -9.51 18.50
CA SER A 149 17.47 -10.10 19.84
C SER A 149 16.35 -11.15 19.91
N ASP A 150 16.35 -12.00 20.94
CA ASP A 150 15.29 -13.00 21.16
C ASP A 150 13.91 -12.35 21.36
N GLU A 151 13.86 -11.20 22.04
CA GLU A 151 12.61 -10.43 22.23
C GLU A 151 12.08 -9.90 20.89
N ALA A 152 12.96 -9.33 20.07
CA ALA A 152 12.58 -8.86 18.73
C ALA A 152 12.18 -10.02 17.81
N CYS A 153 12.86 -11.16 17.87
CA CYS A 153 12.48 -12.36 17.12
C CYS A 153 11.06 -12.82 17.49
N SER A 154 10.75 -12.87 18.78
CA SER A 154 9.40 -13.21 19.26
C SER A 154 8.33 -12.26 18.76
N ALA A 155 8.61 -10.94 18.74
CA ALA A 155 7.72 -9.92 18.22
C ALA A 155 7.52 -10.02 16.70
N LEU A 156 8.57 -10.36 15.94
CA LEU A 156 8.54 -10.51 14.48
C LEU A 156 7.68 -11.70 14.02
N VAL A 157 7.65 -12.79 14.79
CA VAL A 157 6.80 -13.95 14.50
C VAL A 157 5.34 -13.70 14.84
N GLY A 158 5.06 -12.74 15.73
CA GLY A 158 3.72 -12.39 16.19
C GLY A 158 2.86 -11.67 15.13
N SER A 159 1.58 -11.53 15.45
CA SER A 159 0.64 -10.75 14.63
C SER A 159 1.00 -9.26 14.66
N THR A 160 1.10 -8.64 13.49
CA THR A 160 1.33 -7.19 13.36
C THR A 160 0.25 -6.39 14.08
N ASP A 161 -1.02 -6.76 13.93
CA ASP A 161 -2.15 -6.06 14.57
C ASP A 161 -2.11 -6.18 16.10
N ALA A 162 -1.73 -7.35 16.63
CA ALA A 162 -1.58 -7.54 18.06
C ALA A 162 -0.41 -6.70 18.60
N LEU A 163 0.73 -6.70 17.90
CA LEU A 163 1.89 -5.92 18.27
C LEU A 163 1.59 -4.41 18.25
N MET A 164 0.85 -3.92 17.23
CA MET A 164 0.44 -2.52 17.16
C MET A 164 -0.44 -2.13 18.34
N ARG A 165 -1.43 -2.96 18.71
CA ARG A 165 -2.29 -2.68 19.86
C ARG A 165 -1.56 -2.66 21.20
N THR A 166 -0.58 -3.54 21.40
CA THR A 166 0.11 -3.69 22.70
C THR A 166 1.29 -2.75 22.87
N SER A 167 2.04 -2.48 21.80
CA SER A 167 3.34 -1.80 21.89
C SER A 167 3.31 -0.34 21.43
N LEU A 168 2.34 0.09 20.60
CA LEU A 168 2.22 1.49 20.18
C LEU A 168 1.48 2.36 21.19
N ALA A 169 0.63 1.78 22.04
CA ALA A 169 -0.18 2.51 23.02
C ALA A 169 0.64 3.40 23.99
N SER A 170 1.96 3.28 24.00
CA SER A 170 2.81 3.99 24.94
C SER A 170 3.66 5.13 24.37
N SER A 171 3.86 5.29 23.04
CA SER A 171 4.73 6.38 22.57
C SER A 171 4.79 6.72 21.07
N VAL A 172 4.30 5.89 20.14
CA VAL A 172 4.57 6.07 18.70
C VAL A 172 3.32 6.38 17.86
N ALA A 173 2.19 5.78 18.19
CA ALA A 173 0.90 6.04 17.53
C ALA A 173 -0.25 5.84 18.50
N SER A 174 -1.26 6.70 18.41
CA SER A 174 -2.49 6.53 19.17
C SER A 174 -3.40 5.47 18.52
N PRO A 175 -4.38 4.90 19.25
CA PRO A 175 -5.41 4.06 18.65
C PRO A 175 -6.15 4.75 17.48
N ALA A 176 -6.28 6.07 17.53
CA ALA A 176 -6.88 6.87 16.46
C ALA A 176 -6.02 6.84 15.19
N ASP A 177 -4.68 6.92 15.32
CA ASP A 177 -3.76 6.85 14.18
C ASP A 177 -3.81 5.48 13.50
N VAL A 178 -3.88 4.39 14.29
CA VAL A 178 -4.05 3.03 13.77
C VAL A 178 -5.38 2.91 13.03
N SER A 179 -6.47 3.41 13.63
CA SER A 179 -7.80 3.41 13.02
C SER A 179 -7.81 4.20 11.71
N ALA A 180 -7.14 5.35 11.66
CA ALA A 180 -7.04 6.16 10.45
C ALA A 180 -6.35 5.41 9.30
N ARG A 181 -5.25 4.67 9.56
CA ARG A 181 -4.58 3.85 8.54
C ARG A 181 -5.45 2.68 8.07
N VAL A 182 -6.17 2.02 8.99
CA VAL A 182 -7.13 0.98 8.65
C VAL A 182 -8.22 1.52 7.73
N GLN A 183 -8.84 2.65 8.09
CA GLN A 183 -9.87 3.27 7.27
C GLN A 183 -9.33 3.73 5.91
N TYR A 184 -8.12 4.28 5.86
CA TYR A 184 -7.48 4.73 4.63
C TYR A 184 -7.30 3.59 3.62
N SER A 185 -6.92 2.38 4.07
CA SER A 185 -6.72 1.22 3.21
C SER A 185 -7.99 0.40 2.94
N ALA A 186 -9.00 0.49 3.81
CA ALA A 186 -10.26 -0.22 3.66
C ALA A 186 -11.30 0.56 2.83
N ARG A 187 -11.14 1.89 2.75
CA ARG A 187 -12.09 2.74 2.06
C ARG A 187 -11.93 2.65 0.55
N ARG A 188 -13.06 2.52 -0.17
CA ARG A 188 -13.09 2.67 -1.64
C ARG A 188 -12.53 4.03 -2.04
N ARG A 189 -11.66 4.03 -3.05
CA ARG A 189 -10.99 5.23 -3.54
C ARG A 189 -10.84 5.19 -5.05
N PHE A 190 -11.05 6.33 -5.66
CA PHE A 190 -10.76 6.58 -7.08
C PHE A 190 -9.97 7.88 -7.22
N PRO A 191 -9.12 8.01 -8.23
CA PRO A 191 -8.46 9.27 -8.57
C PRO A 191 -9.49 10.39 -8.79
N GLU A 192 -9.19 11.61 -8.33
CA GLU A 192 -10.11 12.75 -8.44
C GLU A 192 -10.57 13.00 -9.88
N ARG A 193 -9.71 12.76 -10.85
CA ARG A 193 -10.04 12.86 -12.27
C ARG A 193 -11.17 11.91 -12.67
N VAL A 194 -11.17 10.69 -12.15
CA VAL A 194 -12.21 9.69 -12.44
C VAL A 194 -13.53 10.12 -11.82
N VAL A 195 -13.48 10.58 -10.57
CA VAL A 195 -14.66 11.09 -9.85
C VAL A 195 -15.25 12.30 -10.56
N THR A 196 -14.41 13.26 -10.94
CA THR A 196 -14.86 14.48 -11.66
C THR A 196 -15.42 14.15 -13.03
N GLY A 197 -14.76 13.27 -13.80
CA GLY A 197 -15.26 12.81 -15.09
C GLY A 197 -16.61 12.11 -14.98
N LEU A 198 -16.77 11.24 -13.97
CA LEU A 198 -18.04 10.54 -13.77
C LEU A 198 -19.16 11.48 -13.31
N ARG A 199 -18.87 12.46 -12.44
CA ARG A 199 -19.87 13.49 -12.07
C ARG A 199 -20.40 14.25 -13.29
N ARG A 200 -19.49 14.59 -14.22
CA ARG A 200 -19.87 15.25 -15.47
C ARG A 200 -20.74 14.33 -16.34
N ALA A 201 -20.30 13.09 -16.56
CA ALA A 201 -21.07 12.13 -17.37
C ALA A 201 -22.49 11.88 -16.78
N VAL A 202 -22.63 11.87 -15.47
CA VAL A 202 -23.95 11.78 -14.82
C VAL A 202 -24.78 13.04 -15.06
N ALA A 203 -24.17 14.22 -14.94
CA ALA A 203 -24.87 15.50 -15.18
C ALA A 203 -25.33 15.65 -16.66
N ASP A 204 -24.54 15.12 -17.60
CA ASP A 204 -24.82 15.13 -19.02
C ASP A 204 -25.81 14.00 -19.46
N GLY A 205 -26.17 13.09 -18.53
CA GLY A 205 -27.03 11.92 -18.80
C GLY A 205 -26.33 10.72 -19.43
N ASP A 206 -25.00 10.77 -19.57
CA ASP A 206 -24.18 9.74 -20.20
C ASP A 206 -23.82 8.57 -19.26
N ALA A 207 -24.07 8.72 -17.96
CA ALA A 207 -23.83 7.68 -16.97
C ALA A 207 -24.92 7.68 -15.88
N PRO A 208 -25.28 6.50 -15.34
CA PRO A 208 -26.29 6.42 -14.28
C PRO A 208 -25.75 6.95 -12.94
N GLN A 209 -26.64 7.60 -12.16
CA GLN A 209 -26.34 8.10 -10.81
C GLN A 209 -25.78 6.99 -9.88
N ALA A 210 -26.27 5.75 -10.03
CA ALA A 210 -25.80 4.60 -9.27
C ALA A 210 -24.29 4.35 -9.41
N SER A 211 -23.72 4.60 -10.60
CA SER A 211 -22.27 4.50 -10.83
C SER A 211 -21.49 5.51 -9.99
N LEU A 212 -21.98 6.74 -9.90
CA LEU A 212 -21.36 7.79 -9.08
C LEU A 212 -21.47 7.45 -7.58
N SER A 213 -22.67 7.03 -7.14
CA SER A 213 -22.89 6.58 -5.76
C SER A 213 -21.93 5.44 -5.39
N TRP A 214 -21.77 4.44 -6.29
CA TRP A 214 -20.85 3.34 -6.07
C TRP A 214 -19.38 3.82 -5.97
N VAL A 215 -18.93 4.69 -6.87
CA VAL A 215 -17.56 5.26 -6.84
C VAL A 215 -17.31 6.05 -5.55
N LEU A 216 -18.31 6.80 -5.07
CA LEU A 216 -18.22 7.58 -3.83
C LEU A 216 -18.36 6.73 -2.56
N GLY A 217 -18.69 5.43 -2.69
CA GLY A 217 -18.92 4.55 -1.55
C GLY A 217 -20.22 4.85 -0.81
N LEU A 218 -21.16 5.52 -1.47
CA LEU A 218 -22.50 5.77 -0.93
C LEU A 218 -23.36 4.50 -1.03
N PRO A 219 -24.34 4.31 -0.14
CA PRO A 219 -25.31 3.22 -0.26
C PRO A 219 -26.06 3.35 -1.59
N ALA A 220 -26.42 2.21 -2.19
CA ALA A 220 -27.30 2.21 -3.33
C ALA A 220 -28.63 2.88 -2.92
N GLN A 221 -29.09 3.86 -3.70
CA GLN A 221 -30.45 4.34 -3.54
C GLN A 221 -31.37 3.19 -3.95
N GLU A 222 -32.22 2.72 -3.06
CA GLU A 222 -33.34 1.87 -3.44
C GLU A 222 -34.20 2.70 -4.40
N GLU A 223 -34.26 2.30 -5.66
CA GLU A 223 -35.26 2.81 -6.59
C GLU A 223 -36.60 2.42 -5.99
N ASN A 224 -37.33 3.40 -5.46
CA ASN A 224 -38.73 3.22 -5.08
C ASN A 224 -39.50 2.92 -6.38
N ASP A 225 -39.78 1.65 -6.58
CA ASP A 225 -40.62 1.13 -7.68
C ASP A 225 -42.12 1.36 -7.31
N ASP A 226 -42.43 2.54 -6.77
CA ASP A 226 -43.78 2.93 -6.35
C ASP A 226 -44.52 3.75 -7.41
N ASP A 227 -44.30 3.50 -8.69
CA ASP A 227 -45.15 4.11 -9.74
C ASP A 227 -45.62 3.07 -10.77
N VAL A 228 -46.21 2.00 -10.28
CA VAL A 228 -47.12 1.17 -11.06
C VAL A 228 -48.52 1.33 -10.49
N THR A 229 -49.15 2.42 -10.84
CA THR A 229 -50.58 2.55 -10.65
C THR A 229 -51.30 1.97 -11.89
N PRO A 230 -52.33 1.12 -11.71
CA PRO A 230 -53.03 0.40 -12.76
C PRO A 230 -53.89 1.30 -13.62
#